data_9c5e0f68a91304983a5e1368340c4823
#
_entry.id   9c5e0f68a91304983a5e1368340c4823
#
_cell.length_a   1.000
_cell.length_b   1.000
_cell.length_c   1.000
_cell.angle_alpha   90.00
_cell.angle_beta   90.00
_cell.angle_gamma   90.00
#
_symmetry.space_group_name_H-M   'P 1'
#
loop_
_entity.id
_entity.type
_entity.pdbx_description
1 polymer ?
#
loop_
_entity_poly.entity_id
_entity_poly.type
_entity_poly.pdbx_seq_one_letter_code
_entity_poly.pdbx_strand_id
1 'polypeptide(L)'
;MPNTLTPAASFPDIEVATLGGGDAKLGVPNREHGNWRLIVVYRGKHCPICKTYLTELNRMLDDFAAIDVDVIAVSADPEEKAKASASDIGYMGTIGYDLSTAQMTELGL
;
A
#
# COMPACT_ATOMS: atom_id res chain seq x y z
N MET A 1 -8.07 -19.87 8.91
CA MET A 1 -7.87 -18.86 7.84
C MET A 1 -7.12 -19.52 6.71
N PRO A 2 -7.84 -20.08 5.73
CA PRO A 2 -7.19 -20.91 4.72
C PRO A 2 -6.22 -20.16 3.81
N ASN A 3 -6.39 -18.83 3.65
CA ASN A 3 -5.56 -18.04 2.75
C ASN A 3 -4.53 -17.17 3.47
N THR A 4 -4.29 -17.44 4.77
CA THR A 4 -3.29 -16.69 5.52
C THR A 4 -1.89 -17.04 5.02
N LEU A 5 -1.07 -16.01 4.76
CA LEU A 5 0.31 -16.22 4.33
C LEU A 5 1.13 -16.85 5.45
N THR A 6 1.97 -17.82 5.07
CA THR A 6 2.90 -18.45 6.02
C THR A 6 4.14 -17.54 6.19
N PRO A 7 4.57 -17.28 7.42
CA PRO A 7 5.82 -16.54 7.64
C PRO A 7 6.99 -17.19 6.89
N ALA A 8 7.86 -16.37 6.32
CA ALA A 8 9.03 -16.77 5.54
C ALA A 8 8.71 -17.44 4.21
N ALA A 9 7.42 -17.55 3.82
CA ALA A 9 7.06 -18.00 2.48
C ALA A 9 7.35 -16.89 1.46
N SER A 10 7.50 -17.28 0.18
CA SER A 10 7.68 -16.31 -0.89
C SER A 10 6.44 -15.42 -1.01
N PHE A 11 6.66 -14.11 -1.16
CA PHE A 11 5.56 -13.16 -1.36
C PHE A 11 4.93 -13.40 -2.75
N PRO A 12 3.59 -13.37 -2.85
CA PRO A 12 2.93 -13.51 -4.16
C PRO A 12 3.37 -12.44 -5.15
N ASP A 13 3.42 -12.79 -6.43
CA ASP A 13 3.75 -11.85 -7.50
C ASP A 13 2.52 -11.00 -7.82
N ILE A 14 2.39 -9.86 -7.14
CA ILE A 14 1.26 -8.95 -7.26
C ILE A 14 1.75 -7.59 -7.73
N GLU A 15 1.15 -7.10 -8.82
CA GLU A 15 1.44 -5.79 -9.37
C GLU A 15 0.19 -4.93 -9.30
N VAL A 16 0.35 -3.67 -8.88
CA VAL A 16 -0.74 -2.71 -8.79
C VAL A 16 -0.38 -1.42 -9.51
N ALA A 17 -1.39 -0.75 -10.04
CA ALA A 17 -1.21 0.59 -10.58
C ALA A 17 -1.03 1.59 -9.43
N THR A 18 -0.22 2.62 -9.64
CA THR A 18 0.05 3.63 -8.62
C THR A 18 -0.36 5.01 -9.08
N LEU A 19 -0.71 5.88 -8.12
CA LEU A 19 -1.03 7.27 -8.42
C LEU A 19 0.22 7.98 -8.97
N GLY A 20 0.00 8.81 -9.97
CA GLY A 20 1.11 9.47 -10.66
C GLY A 20 1.60 8.71 -11.88
N GLY A 21 1.01 7.57 -12.17
CA GLY A 21 1.36 6.72 -13.32
C GLY A 21 2.30 5.59 -12.93
N GLY A 22 2.39 4.59 -13.79
CA GLY A 22 3.22 3.42 -13.57
C GLY A 22 2.58 2.37 -12.67
N ASP A 23 3.30 1.28 -12.50
CA ASP A 23 2.89 0.13 -11.71
C ASP A 23 3.96 -0.20 -10.67
N ALA A 24 3.55 -0.86 -9.60
CA ALA A 24 4.47 -1.32 -8.57
C ALA A 24 4.24 -2.80 -8.26
N LYS A 25 5.31 -3.55 -8.14
CA LYS A 25 5.25 -4.92 -7.63
C LYS A 25 5.30 -4.85 -6.10
N LEU A 26 4.25 -5.32 -5.45
CA LEU A 26 4.15 -5.18 -4.00
C LEU A 26 5.29 -5.84 -3.23
N GLY A 27 5.75 -7.00 -3.72
CA GLY A 27 6.81 -7.73 -3.03
C GLY A 27 8.23 -7.22 -3.30
N VAL A 28 8.40 -6.18 -4.13
CA VAL A 28 9.71 -5.66 -4.50
C VAL A 28 9.85 -4.23 -4.02
N PRO A 29 10.70 -3.94 -3.03
CA PRO A 29 10.90 -2.57 -2.55
C PRO A 29 11.47 -1.67 -3.64
N ASN A 30 11.12 -0.40 -3.61
CA ASN A 30 11.82 0.60 -4.38
C ASN A 30 13.15 0.91 -3.68
N ARG A 31 14.24 0.42 -4.22
CA ARG A 31 15.56 0.51 -3.57
C ARG A 31 16.08 1.94 -3.40
N GLU A 32 15.53 2.88 -4.15
CA GLU A 32 15.84 4.29 -3.94
C GLU A 32 15.29 4.81 -2.59
N HIS A 33 14.22 4.14 -2.09
CA HIS A 33 13.56 4.51 -0.85
C HIS A 33 13.88 3.57 0.32
N GLY A 34 14.42 2.37 0.04
CA GLY A 34 14.77 1.41 1.08
C GLY A 34 14.89 -0.02 0.57
N ASN A 35 15.47 -0.90 1.37
CA ASN A 35 15.63 -2.32 1.05
C ASN A 35 14.49 -3.19 1.56
N TRP A 36 13.66 -2.65 2.45
CA TRP A 36 12.48 -3.31 3.00
C TRP A 36 11.24 -2.62 2.50
N ARG A 37 10.12 -3.32 2.45
CA ARG A 37 8.85 -2.70 2.07
C ARG A 37 7.77 -3.02 3.10
N LEU A 38 7.14 -1.95 3.60
CA LEU A 38 5.92 -2.04 4.39
C LEU A 38 4.74 -1.85 3.45
N ILE A 39 3.86 -2.84 3.39
CA ILE A 39 2.65 -2.79 2.58
C ILE A 39 1.46 -2.59 3.50
N VAL A 40 0.75 -1.48 3.34
CA VAL A 40 -0.44 -1.18 4.13
C VAL A 40 -1.66 -1.30 3.24
N VAL A 41 -2.49 -2.30 3.50
CA VAL A 41 -3.75 -2.49 2.75
C VAL A 41 -4.88 -1.87 3.56
N TYR A 42 -5.59 -0.93 2.96
CA TYR A 42 -6.69 -0.25 3.63
C TYR A 42 -8.00 -0.42 2.86
N ARG A 43 -9.12 -0.17 3.55
CA ARG A 43 -10.44 -0.46 3.00
C ARG A 43 -10.86 0.49 1.88
N GLY A 44 -10.38 1.72 1.91
CA GLY A 44 -10.70 2.68 0.88
C GLY A 44 -11.22 4.00 1.43
N LYS A 45 -11.65 4.88 0.50
CA LYS A 45 -12.09 6.24 0.82
C LYS A 45 -13.28 6.29 1.81
N HIS A 46 -14.15 5.28 1.76
CA HIS A 46 -15.36 5.23 2.59
C HIS A 46 -15.08 4.89 4.07
N CYS A 47 -13.85 4.61 4.42
CA CYS A 47 -13.46 4.18 5.78
C CYS A 47 -12.81 5.34 6.56
N PRO A 48 -13.52 5.98 7.51
CA PRO A 48 -12.92 7.08 8.28
C PRO A 48 -11.69 6.69 9.10
N ILE A 49 -11.69 5.48 9.66
CA ILE A 49 -10.55 4.94 10.41
C ILE A 49 -9.33 4.80 9.51
N CYS A 50 -9.53 4.40 8.25
CA CYS A 50 -8.43 4.28 7.28
C CYS A 50 -7.78 5.64 7.01
N LYS A 51 -8.55 6.71 6.96
CA LYS A 51 -8.00 8.07 6.84
C LYS A 51 -7.11 8.42 8.01
N THR A 52 -7.52 8.07 9.23
CA THR A 52 -6.72 8.28 10.43
C THR A 52 -5.39 7.54 10.34
N TYR A 53 -5.42 6.27 9.94
CA TYR A 53 -4.21 5.47 9.78
C TYR A 53 -3.29 6.01 8.70
N LEU A 54 -3.85 6.42 7.55
CA LEU A 54 -3.05 6.99 6.48
C LEU A 54 -2.41 8.33 6.89
N THR A 55 -3.13 9.14 7.67
CA THR A 55 -2.60 10.39 8.19
C THR A 55 -1.40 10.14 9.10
N GLU A 56 -1.52 9.17 10.00
CA GLU A 56 -0.41 8.79 10.88
C GLU A 56 0.74 8.19 10.09
N LEU A 57 0.46 7.32 9.11
CA LEU A 57 1.47 6.74 8.25
C LEU A 57 2.24 7.82 7.49
N ASN A 58 1.53 8.82 6.98
CA ASN A 58 2.14 9.94 6.28
C ASN A 58 3.15 10.70 7.15
N ARG A 59 2.81 10.88 8.43
CA ARG A 59 3.70 11.53 9.39
C ARG A 59 4.95 10.71 9.69
N MET A 60 4.90 9.41 9.48
CA MET A 60 5.97 8.47 9.79
C MET A 60 6.82 8.08 8.58
N LEU A 61 6.50 8.59 7.38
CA LEU A 61 7.21 8.20 6.16
C LEU A 61 8.71 8.45 6.25
N ASP A 62 9.12 9.59 6.79
CA ASP A 62 10.54 9.92 6.95
C ASP A 62 11.21 9.00 7.98
N ASP A 63 10.49 8.61 9.02
CA ASP A 63 10.99 7.68 10.03
C ASP A 63 11.24 6.30 9.42
N PHE A 64 10.33 5.83 8.57
CA PHE A 64 10.52 4.56 7.86
C PHE A 64 11.70 4.65 6.89
N ALA A 65 11.83 5.74 6.16
CA ALA A 65 12.95 5.94 5.25
C ALA A 65 14.29 5.90 6.01
N ALA A 66 14.33 6.46 7.22
CA ALA A 66 15.53 6.49 8.05
C ALA A 66 15.99 5.10 8.49
N ILE A 67 15.08 4.11 8.51
CA ILE A 67 15.42 2.71 8.86
C ILE A 67 15.39 1.80 7.62
N ASP A 68 15.51 2.39 6.43
CA ASP A 68 15.62 1.66 5.17
C ASP A 68 14.35 0.91 4.77
N VAL A 69 13.18 1.47 5.07
CA VAL A 69 11.87 0.89 4.74
C VAL A 69 11.14 1.77 3.74
N ASP A 70 10.77 1.18 2.59
CA ASP A 70 9.91 1.77 1.60
C ASP A 70 8.45 1.43 1.94
N VAL A 71 7.56 2.42 1.91
CA VAL A 71 6.16 2.24 2.31
C VAL A 71 5.25 2.39 1.09
N ILE A 72 4.34 1.44 0.91
CA ILE A 72 3.26 1.55 -0.07
C ILE A 72 1.91 1.28 0.61
N ALA A 73 0.95 2.16 0.38
CA ALA A 73 -0.43 1.96 0.81
C ALA A 73 -1.26 1.56 -0.41
N VAL A 74 -2.12 0.57 -0.28
CA VAL A 74 -2.90 0.05 -1.41
C VAL A 74 -4.34 -0.26 -0.98
N SER A 75 -5.28 0.01 -1.89
CA SER A 75 -6.69 -0.31 -1.67
C SER A 75 -7.33 -0.86 -2.93
N ALA A 76 -8.55 -1.38 -2.78
CA ALA A 76 -9.38 -1.81 -3.91
C ALA A 76 -10.11 -0.64 -4.60
N ASP A 77 -9.96 0.58 -4.11
CA ASP A 77 -10.60 1.75 -4.73
C ASP A 77 -10.11 1.96 -6.15
N PRO A 78 -10.97 2.47 -7.05
CA PRO A 78 -10.50 2.94 -8.35
C PRO A 78 -9.63 4.20 -8.20
N GLU A 79 -8.90 4.55 -9.23
CA GLU A 79 -7.95 5.65 -9.24
C GLU A 79 -8.54 6.95 -8.67
N GLU A 80 -9.75 7.32 -9.10
CA GLU A 80 -10.39 8.56 -8.68
C GLU A 80 -10.58 8.65 -7.16
N LYS A 81 -11.02 7.55 -6.54
CA LYS A 81 -11.23 7.49 -5.10
C LYS A 81 -9.92 7.48 -4.33
N ALA A 82 -8.93 6.73 -4.83
CA ALA A 82 -7.61 6.70 -4.21
C ALA A 82 -6.94 8.08 -4.26
N LYS A 83 -7.05 8.77 -5.39
CA LYS A 83 -6.54 10.12 -5.56
C LYS A 83 -7.22 11.11 -4.62
N ALA A 84 -8.55 11.02 -4.48
CA ALA A 84 -9.30 11.89 -3.58
C ALA A 84 -8.88 11.67 -2.12
N SER A 85 -8.71 10.41 -1.70
CA SER A 85 -8.25 10.09 -0.34
C SER A 85 -6.86 10.66 -0.07
N ALA A 86 -5.95 10.51 -1.02
CA ALA A 86 -4.60 11.05 -0.89
C ALA A 86 -4.59 12.57 -0.79
N SER A 87 -5.41 13.24 -1.62
CA SER A 87 -5.55 14.70 -1.58
C SER A 87 -6.13 15.19 -0.27
N ASP A 88 -7.15 14.51 0.25
CA ASP A 88 -7.83 14.91 1.49
C ASP A 88 -6.89 15.01 2.68
N ILE A 89 -5.89 14.15 2.74
CA ILE A 89 -4.94 14.11 3.85
C ILE A 89 -3.56 14.62 3.52
N GLY A 90 -3.31 14.98 2.25
CA GLY A 90 -1.99 15.41 1.81
C GLY A 90 -0.95 14.30 1.86
N TYR A 91 -1.32 13.08 1.50
CA TYR A 91 -0.43 11.92 1.59
C TYR A 91 0.73 12.06 0.60
N MET A 92 1.94 11.93 1.09
CA MET A 92 3.18 12.14 0.31
C MET A 92 3.84 10.84 -0.15
N GLY A 93 3.33 9.68 0.28
CA GLY A 93 3.92 8.40 -0.08
C GLY A 93 3.31 7.80 -1.33
N THR A 94 3.74 6.59 -1.66
CA THR A 94 3.22 5.84 -2.80
C THR A 94 1.88 5.20 -2.47
N ILE A 95 0.90 5.37 -3.35
CA ILE A 95 -0.42 4.75 -3.23
C ILE A 95 -0.71 3.89 -4.44
N GLY A 96 -1.02 2.61 -4.19
CA GLY A 96 -1.56 1.70 -5.20
C GLY A 96 -3.08 1.66 -5.13
N TYR A 97 -3.72 1.37 -6.26
CA TYR A 97 -5.18 1.27 -6.35
C TYR A 97 -5.60 0.06 -7.18
N ASP A 98 -6.90 -0.16 -7.29
CA ASP A 98 -7.47 -1.27 -8.06
C ASP A 98 -6.98 -2.66 -7.62
N LEU A 99 -6.68 -2.84 -6.34
CA LEU A 99 -6.35 -4.17 -5.84
C LEU A 99 -7.56 -5.09 -6.02
N SER A 100 -7.41 -6.16 -6.79
CA SER A 100 -8.51 -7.06 -7.10
C SER A 100 -8.84 -8.00 -5.95
N THR A 101 -10.04 -8.58 -5.99
CA THR A 101 -10.44 -9.61 -5.03
C THR A 101 -9.50 -10.82 -5.08
N ALA A 102 -9.09 -11.22 -6.28
CA ALA A 102 -8.13 -12.32 -6.44
C ALA A 102 -6.79 -11.99 -5.79
N GLN A 103 -6.30 -10.77 -5.96
CA GLN A 103 -5.05 -10.32 -5.33
C GLN A 103 -5.18 -10.27 -3.81
N MET A 104 -6.32 -9.80 -3.29
CA MET A 104 -6.57 -9.80 -1.85
C MET A 104 -6.56 -11.22 -1.29
N THR A 105 -7.15 -12.17 -2.00
CA THR A 105 -7.14 -13.58 -1.61
C THR A 105 -5.71 -14.12 -1.55
N GLU A 106 -4.88 -13.79 -2.55
CA GLU A 106 -3.47 -14.20 -2.54
C GLU A 106 -2.68 -13.63 -1.36
N LEU A 107 -3.08 -12.45 -0.88
CA LEU A 107 -2.47 -11.82 0.30
C LEU A 107 -2.99 -12.39 1.62
N GLY A 108 -3.97 -13.27 1.58
CA GLY A 108 -4.56 -13.84 2.80
C GLY A 108 -5.60 -12.94 3.47
N LEU A 109 -6.19 -12.05 2.71
CA LEU A 109 -7.16 -11.07 3.22
C LEU A 109 -8.61 -11.53 3.03
#